data_62e1c0542ea5b93cbebd1175634d04f1
#
_entry.id   62e1c0542ea5b93cbebd1175634d04f1
#
_cell.length_a   1.000
_cell.length_b   1.000
_cell.length_c   1.000
_cell.angle_alpha   90.00
_cell.angle_beta   90.00
_cell.angle_gamma   90.00
#
_symmetry.space_group_name_H-M   'P 1'
#
loop_
_entity.id
_entity.type
_entity.pdbx_description
1 polymer ?
#
loop_
_entity_poly.entity_id
_entity_poly.type
_entity_poly.pdbx_seq_one_letter_code
_entity_poly.pdbx_strand_id
1 'polypeptide(L)'
;KINTINYINAEDNNSKLGLRSKVLKNNTFLKEDGYYSLKDLRKTYERFGRLQAVKYTNISFRELPYGEQLDCDIYINTNKPNTISFQPEGTNTAGDLGAAVRLEYMNRNLFKGSELLSIDLRGAYEAITGLEGYNNDNFEEYTVQASLMFPRFIAPFLARSFRRRINATSEVALMYDLQNRPEYHRRVLSGAWRYKWNDANHHDRYQIDLLDINYVFMPWISDKFREDYLDDNTNRNAILRYNYEDLLIMKFGFRYSYNKGLYAIRANIET
;
A
#
# COMPACT_ATOMS: atom_id res chain seq x y z
N LYS A 1 -14.62 4.50 -37.71
CA LYS A 1 -15.02 3.64 -36.58
C LYS A 1 -13.87 2.71 -36.21
N ILE A 2 -13.78 2.26 -34.95
CA ILE A 2 -12.82 1.26 -34.51
C ILE A 2 -13.37 -0.12 -34.89
N ASN A 3 -12.61 -0.87 -35.68
CA ASN A 3 -12.97 -2.21 -36.12
C ASN A 3 -12.63 -3.25 -35.04
N THR A 4 -11.36 -3.39 -34.71
CA THR A 4 -10.87 -4.34 -33.69
C THR A 4 -9.97 -3.67 -32.67
N ILE A 5 -9.92 -4.26 -31.46
CA ILE A 5 -9.00 -3.85 -30.40
C ILE A 5 -8.11 -5.04 -30.05
N ASN A 6 -6.83 -4.92 -30.37
CA ASN A 6 -5.84 -5.94 -30.13
C ASN A 6 -4.97 -5.58 -28.93
N TYR A 7 -4.67 -6.55 -28.08
CA TYR A 7 -3.74 -6.41 -26.95
C TYR A 7 -2.48 -7.19 -27.25
N ILE A 8 -1.36 -6.47 -27.36
CA ILE A 8 -0.10 -7.02 -27.84
C ILE A 8 0.97 -6.83 -26.75
N ASN A 9 1.76 -7.86 -26.51
CA ASN A 9 2.92 -7.71 -25.65
C ASN A 9 4.00 -6.92 -26.40
N ALA A 10 4.43 -5.77 -25.83
CA ALA A 10 5.38 -4.88 -26.47
C ALA A 10 6.82 -5.45 -26.54
N GLU A 11 7.16 -6.43 -25.70
CA GLU A 11 8.49 -7.07 -25.71
C GLU A 11 8.56 -8.24 -26.71
N ASP A 12 7.47 -8.98 -26.83
CA ASP A 12 7.38 -10.13 -27.74
C ASP A 12 5.92 -10.29 -28.20
N ASN A 13 5.66 -9.94 -29.45
CA ASN A 13 4.32 -9.96 -30.03
C ASN A 13 3.65 -11.36 -30.00
N ASN A 14 4.44 -12.43 -29.88
CA ASN A 14 3.96 -13.81 -29.84
C ASN A 14 3.75 -14.32 -28.41
N SER A 15 4.22 -13.60 -27.39
CA SER A 15 4.09 -14.01 -26.00
C SER A 15 2.77 -13.50 -25.39
N LYS A 16 2.22 -14.31 -24.45
CA LYS A 16 1.00 -13.94 -23.74
C LYS A 16 1.29 -12.80 -22.74
N LEU A 17 0.45 -11.78 -22.76
CA LEU A 17 0.39 -10.81 -21.66
C LEU A 17 0.07 -11.57 -20.36
N GLY A 18 0.85 -11.37 -19.32
CA GLY A 18 0.63 -12.00 -18.02
C GLY A 18 -0.64 -11.53 -17.29
N LEU A 19 -1.50 -10.74 -17.94
CA LEU A 19 -2.74 -10.17 -17.41
C LEU A 19 -3.97 -10.93 -17.92
N ARG A 20 -5.01 -11.03 -17.08
CA ARG A 20 -6.30 -11.59 -17.50
C ARG A 20 -6.97 -10.68 -18.52
N SER A 21 -7.58 -11.26 -19.58
CA SER A 21 -8.31 -10.51 -20.62
C SER A 21 -9.39 -9.59 -20.05
N LYS A 22 -10.04 -10.02 -18.96
CA LYS A 22 -11.03 -9.19 -18.25
C LYS A 22 -10.44 -7.90 -17.69
N VAL A 23 -9.19 -7.91 -17.24
CA VAL A 23 -8.47 -6.72 -16.74
C VAL A 23 -8.20 -5.76 -17.89
N LEU A 24 -7.71 -6.28 -19.01
CA LEU A 24 -7.48 -5.49 -20.23
C LEU A 24 -8.76 -4.80 -20.70
N LYS A 25 -9.82 -5.57 -20.93
CA LYS A 25 -11.12 -5.05 -21.37
C LYS A 25 -11.75 -4.04 -20.39
N ASN A 26 -11.62 -4.26 -19.07
CA ASN A 26 -12.18 -3.34 -18.07
C ASN A 26 -11.45 -2.00 -17.98
N ASN A 27 -10.20 -1.94 -18.41
CA ASN A 27 -9.39 -0.73 -18.41
C ASN A 27 -9.31 -0.04 -19.78
N THR A 28 -9.93 -0.62 -20.80
CA THR A 28 -10.06 -0.04 -22.15
C THR A 28 -11.42 0.65 -22.26
N PHE A 29 -11.41 1.95 -22.57
CA PHE A 29 -12.64 2.75 -22.79
C PHE A 29 -13.00 2.86 -24.26
N LEU A 30 -12.06 2.60 -25.16
CA LEU A 30 -12.31 2.46 -26.57
C LEU A 30 -13.24 1.26 -26.80
N LYS A 31 -14.15 1.37 -27.76
CA LYS A 31 -15.14 0.32 -28.06
C LYS A 31 -15.03 -0.09 -29.51
N GLU A 32 -15.09 -1.40 -29.77
CA GLU A 32 -15.31 -1.94 -31.11
C GLU A 32 -16.62 -1.41 -31.67
N ASP A 33 -16.67 -1.13 -32.95
CA ASP A 33 -17.77 -0.44 -33.65
C ASP A 33 -18.06 1.00 -33.20
N GLY A 34 -17.29 1.51 -32.22
CA GLY A 34 -17.40 2.89 -31.74
C GLY A 34 -16.60 3.89 -32.59
N TYR A 35 -16.91 5.16 -32.42
CA TYR A 35 -16.10 6.22 -33.00
C TYR A 35 -14.83 6.46 -32.18
N TYR A 36 -13.76 6.87 -32.86
CA TYR A 36 -12.55 7.35 -32.18
C TYR A 36 -12.89 8.53 -31.27
N SER A 37 -12.42 8.47 -30.03
CA SER A 37 -12.61 9.49 -29.01
C SER A 37 -11.30 9.74 -28.26
N LEU A 38 -10.78 10.95 -28.38
CA LEU A 38 -9.56 11.36 -27.66
C LEU A 38 -9.74 11.28 -26.13
N LYS A 39 -10.96 11.54 -25.65
CA LYS A 39 -11.32 11.42 -24.24
C LYS A 39 -11.18 9.98 -23.75
N ASP A 40 -11.68 9.01 -24.52
CA ASP A 40 -11.63 7.60 -24.16
C ASP A 40 -10.22 7.01 -24.32
N LEU A 41 -9.48 7.51 -25.31
CA LEU A 41 -8.03 7.22 -25.45
C LEU A 41 -7.25 7.66 -24.21
N ARG A 42 -7.40 8.91 -23.77
CA ARG A 42 -6.73 9.44 -22.57
C ARG A 42 -7.11 8.61 -21.32
N LYS A 43 -8.40 8.31 -21.14
CA LYS A 43 -8.85 7.48 -20.03
C LYS A 43 -8.24 6.07 -20.09
N THR A 44 -8.07 5.51 -21.27
CA THR A 44 -7.44 4.19 -21.45
C THR A 44 -5.98 4.25 -20.99
N TYR A 45 -5.21 5.26 -21.43
CA TYR A 45 -3.84 5.46 -20.95
C TYR A 45 -3.76 5.62 -19.43
N GLU A 46 -4.61 6.46 -18.84
CA GLU A 46 -4.66 6.67 -17.39
C GLU A 46 -4.96 5.38 -16.62
N ARG A 47 -5.86 4.56 -17.14
CA ARG A 47 -6.22 3.29 -16.49
C ARG A 47 -5.12 2.26 -16.57
N PHE A 48 -4.48 2.11 -17.72
CA PHE A 48 -3.33 1.22 -17.85
C PHE A 48 -2.13 1.68 -17.01
N GLY A 49 -1.88 2.99 -16.95
CA GLY A 49 -0.81 3.58 -16.14
C GLY A 49 -0.96 3.37 -14.62
N ARG A 50 -2.14 2.98 -14.13
CA ARG A 50 -2.38 2.64 -12.73
C ARG A 50 -2.17 1.17 -12.39
N LEU A 51 -2.05 0.32 -13.41
CA LEU A 51 -1.83 -1.11 -13.21
C LEU A 51 -0.37 -1.35 -12.81
N GLN A 52 -0.16 -1.94 -11.64
CA GLN A 52 1.18 -2.20 -11.10
C GLN A 52 2.00 -3.15 -11.98
N ALA A 53 1.31 -4.05 -12.68
CA ALA A 53 1.93 -4.97 -13.63
C ALA A 53 2.35 -4.30 -14.94
N VAL A 54 1.85 -3.11 -15.26
CA VAL A 54 2.12 -2.40 -16.51
C VAL A 54 3.24 -1.38 -16.29
N LYS A 55 4.27 -1.44 -17.12
CA LYS A 55 5.37 -0.49 -17.13
C LYS A 55 5.07 0.72 -18.00
N TYR A 56 4.65 0.47 -19.22
CA TYR A 56 4.13 1.49 -20.13
C TYR A 56 3.18 0.87 -21.15
N THR A 57 2.36 1.73 -21.76
CA THR A 57 1.40 1.36 -22.79
C THR A 57 1.58 2.29 -23.98
N ASN A 58 1.53 1.76 -25.19
CA ASN A 58 1.45 2.53 -26.42
C ASN A 58 0.22 2.08 -27.20
N ILE A 59 -0.57 3.03 -27.68
CA ILE A 59 -1.78 2.77 -28.45
C ILE A 59 -1.62 3.36 -29.84
N SER A 60 -1.67 2.50 -30.84
CA SER A 60 -1.59 2.88 -32.26
C SER A 60 -2.87 2.55 -33.00
N PHE A 61 -3.15 3.33 -34.01
CA PHE A 61 -4.29 3.12 -34.90
C PHE A 61 -3.78 2.89 -36.31
N ARG A 62 -4.31 1.85 -36.95
CA ARG A 62 -3.99 1.51 -38.34
C ARG A 62 -5.27 1.62 -39.17
N GLU A 63 -5.20 2.41 -40.22
CA GLU A 63 -6.30 2.54 -41.20
C GLU A 63 -6.43 1.28 -42.04
N LEU A 64 -7.67 0.86 -42.26
CA LEU A 64 -7.96 -0.26 -43.14
C LEU A 64 -8.15 0.22 -44.60
N PRO A 65 -7.71 -0.56 -45.59
CA PRO A 65 -7.67 -0.14 -46.99
C PRO A 65 -9.06 0.18 -47.60
N TYR A 66 -10.12 -0.34 -47.01
CA TYR A 66 -11.47 -0.19 -47.53
C TYR A 66 -12.44 0.27 -46.43
N GLY A 67 -12.56 1.58 -46.28
CA GLY A 67 -13.59 2.14 -45.41
C GLY A 67 -13.03 3.06 -44.33
N GLU A 68 -13.91 3.80 -43.64
CA GLU A 68 -13.61 4.68 -42.51
C GLU A 68 -13.41 3.87 -41.20
N GLN A 69 -12.60 2.82 -41.26
CA GLN A 69 -12.36 1.91 -40.10
C GLN A 69 -10.90 1.91 -39.69
N LEU A 70 -10.68 1.78 -38.38
CA LEU A 70 -9.37 1.80 -37.74
C LEU A 70 -9.23 0.53 -36.89
N ASP A 71 -8.15 -0.20 -37.05
CA ASP A 71 -7.72 -1.18 -36.05
C ASP A 71 -6.95 -0.47 -34.95
N CYS A 72 -7.24 -0.83 -33.70
CA CYS A 72 -6.58 -0.30 -32.52
C CYS A 72 -5.65 -1.35 -31.90
N ASP A 73 -4.35 -1.12 -31.96
CA ASP A 73 -3.34 -1.99 -31.38
C ASP A 73 -2.83 -1.37 -30.07
N ILE A 74 -3.07 -2.05 -28.95
CA ILE A 74 -2.65 -1.65 -27.61
C ILE A 74 -1.42 -2.47 -27.22
N TYR A 75 -0.24 -1.87 -27.34
CA TYR A 75 1.03 -2.47 -26.95
C TYR A 75 1.27 -2.24 -25.46
N ILE A 76 1.45 -3.32 -24.72
CA ILE A 76 1.64 -3.28 -23.27
C ILE A 76 3.00 -3.88 -22.93
N ASN A 77 3.83 -3.11 -22.27
CA ASN A 77 5.05 -3.59 -21.65
C ASN A 77 4.78 -3.85 -20.16
N THR A 78 5.19 -5.01 -19.65
CA THR A 78 4.91 -5.40 -18.27
C THR A 78 6.15 -5.25 -17.38
N ASN A 79 5.94 -4.89 -16.12
CA ASN A 79 6.96 -4.93 -15.10
C ASN A 79 7.34 -6.38 -14.77
N LYS A 80 8.58 -6.59 -14.31
CA LYS A 80 8.94 -7.86 -13.67
C LYS A 80 7.98 -8.10 -12.49
N PRO A 81 7.31 -9.26 -12.44
CA PRO A 81 6.27 -9.49 -11.44
C PRO A 81 6.83 -9.49 -10.01
N ASN A 82 8.02 -10.03 -9.81
CA ASN A 82 8.63 -10.18 -8.50
C ASN A 82 9.82 -9.24 -8.33
N THR A 83 9.93 -8.66 -7.14
CA THR A 83 11.09 -7.87 -6.70
C THR A 83 11.40 -8.28 -5.27
N ILE A 84 12.68 -8.48 -4.99
CA ILE A 84 13.20 -8.71 -3.64
C ILE A 84 14.20 -7.60 -3.37
N SER A 85 14.06 -6.94 -2.22
CA SER A 85 14.97 -5.91 -1.73
C SER A 85 15.54 -6.33 -0.39
N PHE A 86 16.84 -6.18 -0.22
CA PHE A 86 17.56 -6.47 1.02
C PHE A 86 18.28 -5.20 1.45
N GLN A 87 18.01 -4.73 2.68
CA GLN A 87 18.54 -3.49 3.21
C GLN A 87 19.12 -3.73 4.62
N PRO A 88 20.45 -3.81 4.76
CA PRO A 88 21.10 -3.76 6.05
C PRO A 88 21.17 -2.31 6.54
N GLU A 89 20.94 -2.10 7.85
CA GLU A 89 20.96 -0.81 8.52
C GLU A 89 21.86 -0.89 9.75
N GLY A 90 22.69 0.11 9.98
CA GLY A 90 23.38 0.32 11.25
C GLY A 90 22.70 1.43 12.02
N THR A 91 22.50 1.25 13.31
CA THR A 91 21.88 2.25 14.19
C THR A 91 22.83 2.65 15.32
N ASN A 92 22.71 3.88 15.78
CA ASN A 92 23.37 4.36 16.98
C ASN A 92 22.40 5.29 17.72
N THR A 93 21.87 4.81 18.82
CA THR A 93 20.88 5.53 19.62
C THR A 93 21.50 5.89 20.97
N ALA A 94 21.80 7.17 21.18
CA ALA A 94 22.37 7.70 22.41
C ALA A 94 23.70 7.02 22.89
N GLY A 95 24.47 6.44 21.96
CA GLY A 95 25.69 5.71 22.23
C GLY A 95 25.57 4.19 22.16
N ASP A 96 24.35 3.65 22.16
CA ASP A 96 24.09 2.23 21.97
C ASP A 96 24.17 1.85 20.49
N LEU A 97 24.97 0.84 20.19
CA LEU A 97 25.18 0.37 18.82
C LEU A 97 24.17 -0.73 18.48
N GLY A 98 23.58 -0.60 17.31
CA GLY A 98 22.64 -1.57 16.83
C GLY A 98 22.80 -1.89 15.34
N ALA A 99 22.13 -2.95 14.92
CA ALA A 99 22.02 -3.34 13.53
C ALA A 99 20.59 -3.79 13.24
N ALA A 100 20.12 -3.49 12.03
CA ALA A 100 18.84 -3.97 11.56
C ALA A 100 18.97 -4.51 10.13
N VAL A 101 18.07 -5.41 9.79
CA VAL A 101 17.95 -5.97 8.43
C VAL A 101 16.50 -5.90 8.02
N ARG A 102 16.26 -5.37 6.83
CA ARG A 102 14.95 -5.37 6.19
C ARG A 102 14.99 -6.19 4.91
N LEU A 103 14.03 -7.09 4.77
CA LEU A 103 13.77 -7.88 3.57
C LEU A 103 12.37 -7.55 3.07
N GLU A 104 12.28 -7.02 1.85
CA GLU A 104 11.02 -6.71 1.20
C GLU A 104 10.84 -7.60 -0.01
N TYR A 105 9.67 -8.23 -0.11
CA TYR A 105 9.21 -8.96 -1.28
C TYR A 105 7.98 -8.28 -1.86
N MET A 106 7.99 -7.98 -3.15
CA MET A 106 6.84 -7.45 -3.88
C MET A 106 6.47 -8.34 -5.06
N ASN A 107 5.18 -8.64 -5.20
CA ASN A 107 4.62 -9.24 -6.41
C ASN A 107 3.54 -8.30 -6.99
N ARG A 108 3.76 -7.81 -8.22
CA ARG A 108 2.91 -6.81 -8.89
C ARG A 108 1.76 -7.41 -9.70
N ASN A 109 1.60 -8.71 -9.69
CA ASN A 109 0.60 -9.39 -10.52
C ASN A 109 0.14 -10.71 -9.92
N LEU A 110 -0.12 -10.72 -8.61
CA LEU A 110 -0.35 -11.92 -7.81
C LEU A 110 -1.42 -12.85 -8.39
N PHE A 111 -2.57 -12.31 -8.79
CA PHE A 111 -3.67 -13.06 -9.37
C PHE A 111 -3.87 -12.76 -10.86
N LYS A 112 -2.85 -12.31 -11.59
CA LYS A 112 -2.93 -11.86 -12.98
C LYS A 112 -3.95 -10.73 -13.22
N GLY A 113 -4.21 -9.95 -12.18
CA GLY A 113 -5.13 -8.81 -12.18
C GLY A 113 -4.45 -7.49 -11.85
N SER A 114 -3.09 -7.50 -11.82
CA SER A 114 -2.27 -6.37 -11.40
C SER A 114 -2.45 -6.02 -9.91
N GLU A 115 -2.78 -7.01 -9.09
CA GLU A 115 -2.77 -6.88 -7.65
C GLU A 115 -1.31 -6.80 -7.16
N LEU A 116 -1.03 -5.88 -6.24
CA LEU A 116 0.28 -5.76 -5.59
C LEU A 116 0.25 -6.40 -4.21
N LEU A 117 1.02 -7.45 -4.05
CA LEU A 117 1.36 -8.00 -2.73
C LEU A 117 2.71 -7.44 -2.33
N SER A 118 2.80 -6.85 -1.13
CA SER A 118 4.07 -6.50 -0.49
C SER A 118 4.17 -7.23 0.84
N ILE A 119 5.30 -7.85 1.10
CA ILE A 119 5.66 -8.46 2.39
C ILE A 119 6.97 -7.83 2.82
N ASP A 120 6.97 -7.22 3.99
CA ASP A 120 8.13 -6.58 4.61
C ASP A 120 8.45 -7.30 5.92
N LEU A 121 9.69 -7.74 6.05
CA LEU A 121 10.23 -8.38 7.24
C LEU A 121 11.39 -7.51 7.75
N ARG A 122 11.33 -7.10 9.00
CA ARG A 122 12.39 -6.33 9.64
C ARG A 122 12.80 -7.01 10.93
N GLY A 123 14.09 -7.16 11.14
CA GLY A 123 14.69 -7.55 12.42
C GLY A 123 15.71 -6.50 12.83
N ALA A 124 15.65 -6.06 14.06
CA ALA A 124 16.59 -5.12 14.63
C ALA A 124 17.10 -5.61 15.99
N TYR A 125 18.36 -5.34 16.24
CA TYR A 125 19.04 -5.62 17.50
C TYR A 125 19.85 -4.41 17.90
N GLU A 126 19.80 -4.01 19.17
CA GLU A 126 20.56 -2.91 19.72
C GLU A 126 21.13 -3.32 21.10
N ALA A 127 22.43 -3.20 21.23
CA ALA A 127 23.13 -3.48 22.49
C ALA A 127 22.96 -2.28 23.43
N ILE A 128 22.14 -2.45 24.46
CA ILE A 128 21.90 -1.40 25.45
C ILE A 128 22.99 -1.44 26.51
N THR A 129 23.68 -0.31 26.70
CA THR A 129 24.74 -0.17 27.67
C THR A 129 24.38 0.89 28.71
N GLY A 130 24.61 0.61 29.99
CA GLY A 130 24.51 1.62 31.04
C GLY A 130 23.14 1.84 31.69
N LEU A 131 22.16 0.97 31.44
CA LEU A 131 20.90 0.96 32.20
C LEU A 131 21.12 0.37 33.60
N GLU A 132 21.28 1.25 34.60
CA GLU A 132 21.44 0.82 36.01
C GLU A 132 20.20 0.05 36.49
N GLY A 133 20.44 -1.19 36.94
CA GLY A 133 19.41 -2.05 37.54
C GLY A 133 18.61 -2.90 36.59
N TYR A 134 18.96 -2.93 35.32
CA TYR A 134 18.46 -3.90 34.33
C TYR A 134 19.59 -4.86 33.97
N ASN A 135 19.31 -6.14 33.96
CA ASN A 135 20.30 -7.18 33.61
C ASN A 135 20.59 -7.02 32.12
N ASN A 136 21.74 -6.51 31.74
CA ASN A 136 22.33 -6.44 30.39
C ASN A 136 21.46 -7.00 29.23
N ASP A 137 20.14 -6.81 29.29
CA ASP A 137 19.21 -7.22 28.28
C ASP A 137 19.28 -6.21 27.13
N ASN A 138 19.18 -6.71 25.92
CA ASN A 138 19.30 -5.91 24.72
C ASN A 138 17.92 -5.60 24.15
N PHE A 139 17.87 -4.62 23.26
CA PHE A 139 16.67 -4.36 22.49
C PHE A 139 16.62 -5.27 21.27
N GLU A 140 15.48 -5.95 21.10
CA GLU A 140 15.17 -6.74 19.93
C GLU A 140 13.81 -6.33 19.37
N GLU A 141 13.75 -6.17 18.06
CA GLU A 141 12.50 -5.86 17.34
C GLU A 141 12.35 -6.73 16.11
N TYR A 142 11.20 -7.33 15.97
CA TYR A 142 10.82 -8.12 14.80
C TYR A 142 9.48 -7.65 14.27
N THR A 143 9.47 -7.12 13.06
CA THR A 143 8.26 -6.63 12.39
C THR A 143 7.98 -7.47 11.16
N VAL A 144 6.75 -7.93 11.03
CA VAL A 144 6.22 -8.58 9.82
C VAL A 144 5.03 -7.76 9.33
N GLN A 145 5.12 -7.24 8.13
CA GLN A 145 4.03 -6.51 7.49
C GLN A 145 3.68 -7.16 6.15
N ALA A 146 2.39 -7.35 5.92
CA ALA A 146 1.88 -7.80 4.63
C ALA A 146 0.79 -6.84 4.16
N SER A 147 0.84 -6.42 2.89
CA SER A 147 -0.21 -5.61 2.28
C SER A 147 -0.59 -6.14 0.92
N LEU A 148 -1.89 -6.09 0.63
CA LEU A 148 -2.46 -6.49 -0.65
C LEU A 148 -3.28 -5.33 -1.21
N MET A 149 -2.82 -4.75 -2.32
CA MET A 149 -3.50 -3.67 -3.01
C MET A 149 -4.15 -4.17 -4.30
N PHE A 150 -5.41 -3.87 -4.46
CA PHE A 150 -6.18 -4.14 -5.67
C PHE A 150 -6.32 -2.85 -6.49
N PRO A 151 -6.02 -2.85 -7.80
CA PRO A 151 -6.16 -1.68 -8.67
C PRO A 151 -7.64 -1.42 -9.04
N ARG A 152 -8.55 -1.75 -8.14
CA ARG A 152 -10.00 -1.61 -8.32
C ARG A 152 -10.69 -1.36 -6.98
N PHE A 153 -11.84 -0.71 -7.03
CA PHE A 153 -12.65 -0.49 -5.85
C PHE A 153 -13.38 -1.78 -5.44
N ILE A 154 -12.98 -2.38 -4.33
CA ILE A 154 -13.60 -3.57 -3.74
C ILE A 154 -14.50 -3.13 -2.60
N ALA A 155 -15.78 -2.93 -2.89
CA ALA A 155 -16.80 -2.61 -1.90
C ALA A 155 -18.01 -3.50 -2.18
N PRO A 156 -18.16 -4.64 -1.48
CA PRO A 156 -19.22 -5.61 -1.75
C PRO A 156 -20.63 -5.02 -1.57
N PHE A 157 -20.73 -4.03 -0.68
CA PHE A 157 -22.03 -3.39 -0.35
C PHE A 157 -22.51 -2.36 -1.36
N LEU A 158 -21.67 -1.95 -2.34
CA LEU A 158 -22.01 -0.91 -3.31
C LEU A 158 -22.35 -1.49 -4.69
N ALA A 159 -23.30 -0.84 -5.37
CA ALA A 159 -23.72 -1.22 -6.70
C ALA A 159 -22.55 -1.25 -7.71
N ARG A 160 -22.57 -2.18 -8.67
CA ARG A 160 -21.52 -2.35 -9.67
C ARG A 160 -21.30 -1.10 -10.52
N SER A 161 -22.37 -0.37 -10.87
CA SER A 161 -22.32 0.89 -11.62
C SER A 161 -21.53 1.98 -10.87
N PHE A 162 -21.78 2.10 -9.57
CA PHE A 162 -21.09 3.05 -8.71
C PHE A 162 -19.60 2.70 -8.57
N ARG A 163 -19.27 1.42 -8.33
CA ARG A 163 -17.87 0.95 -8.23
C ARG A 163 -17.04 1.20 -9.48
N ARG A 164 -17.68 1.13 -10.67
CA ARG A 164 -17.02 1.43 -11.95
C ARG A 164 -16.77 2.93 -12.15
N ARG A 165 -17.59 3.78 -11.56
CA ARG A 165 -17.48 5.23 -11.68
C ARG A 165 -16.31 5.75 -10.83
N ILE A 166 -16.18 5.24 -9.61
CA ILE A 166 -15.10 5.59 -8.72
C ILE A 166 -13.84 4.79 -9.09
N ASN A 167 -12.81 5.52 -9.47
CA ASN A 167 -11.53 4.95 -9.86
C ASN A 167 -10.63 4.80 -8.62
N ALA A 168 -11.11 4.06 -7.62
CA ALA A 168 -10.40 3.84 -6.36
C ALA A 168 -9.60 2.53 -6.39
N THR A 169 -8.50 2.52 -5.66
CA THR A 169 -7.76 1.32 -5.25
C THR A 169 -8.22 0.89 -3.87
N SER A 170 -8.20 -0.39 -3.61
CA SER A 170 -8.48 -0.97 -2.30
C SER A 170 -7.23 -1.63 -1.75
N GLU A 171 -6.90 -1.37 -0.51
CA GLU A 171 -5.73 -1.91 0.15
C GLU A 171 -6.13 -2.56 1.48
N VAL A 172 -5.64 -3.76 1.72
CA VAL A 172 -5.72 -4.44 3.02
C VAL A 172 -4.30 -4.64 3.49
N ALA A 173 -4.01 -4.26 4.73
CA ALA A 173 -2.70 -4.40 5.34
C ALA A 173 -2.83 -5.08 6.71
N LEU A 174 -1.86 -5.92 7.04
CA LEU A 174 -1.68 -6.55 8.34
C LEU A 174 -0.24 -6.32 8.77
N MET A 175 -0.03 -6.03 10.04
CA MET A 175 1.29 -5.87 10.64
C MET A 175 1.30 -6.54 12.01
N TYR A 176 2.38 -7.24 12.29
CA TYR A 176 2.71 -7.73 13.62
C TYR A 176 4.09 -7.23 14.00
N ASP A 177 4.17 -6.56 15.12
CA ASP A 177 5.40 -6.01 15.66
C ASP A 177 5.66 -6.58 17.05
N LEU A 178 6.87 -7.06 17.25
CA LEU A 178 7.36 -7.68 18.47
C LEU A 178 8.58 -6.93 18.95
N GLN A 179 8.47 -6.28 20.10
CA GLN A 179 9.55 -5.56 20.73
C GLN A 179 9.87 -6.19 22.10
N ASN A 180 11.11 -6.53 22.32
CA ASN A 180 11.66 -6.90 23.62
C ASN A 180 12.66 -5.83 24.04
N ARG A 181 12.39 -5.17 25.15
CA ARG A 181 13.26 -4.21 25.81
C ARG A 181 13.57 -4.68 27.23
N PRO A 182 14.65 -4.23 27.84
CA PRO A 182 14.95 -4.52 29.26
C PRO A 182 13.82 -4.09 30.21
N GLU A 183 13.10 -3.02 29.84
CA GLU A 183 12.05 -2.43 30.65
C GLU A 183 10.70 -3.11 30.46
N TYR A 184 10.37 -3.54 29.22
CA TYR A 184 9.09 -4.14 28.86
C TYR A 184 9.15 -4.96 27.57
N HIS A 185 8.22 -5.87 27.43
CA HIS A 185 7.91 -6.53 26.16
C HIS A 185 6.61 -5.96 25.60
N ARG A 186 6.61 -5.61 24.34
CA ARG A 186 5.44 -5.06 23.62
C ARG A 186 5.15 -5.88 22.37
N ARG A 187 3.87 -6.10 22.14
CA ARG A 187 3.36 -6.76 20.93
C ARG A 187 2.29 -5.87 20.32
N VAL A 188 2.38 -5.63 19.03
CA VAL A 188 1.37 -4.83 18.30
C VAL A 188 0.87 -5.64 17.14
N LEU A 189 -0.44 -5.85 17.09
CA LEU A 189 -1.13 -6.41 15.93
C LEU A 189 -1.97 -5.30 15.29
N SER A 190 -1.69 -4.99 14.03
CA SER A 190 -2.42 -3.95 13.31
C SER A 190 -3.08 -4.52 12.07
N GLY A 191 -4.30 -4.09 11.78
CA GLY A 191 -5.05 -4.42 10.58
C GLY A 191 -5.70 -3.17 9.99
N ALA A 192 -5.54 -2.95 8.69
CA ALA A 192 -6.10 -1.79 8.05
C ALA A 192 -6.78 -2.13 6.72
N TRP A 193 -7.90 -1.46 6.46
CA TRP A 193 -8.59 -1.49 5.18
C TRP A 193 -8.77 -0.06 4.67
N ARG A 194 -8.15 0.24 3.51
CA ARG A 194 -8.07 1.58 2.96
C ARG A 194 -8.58 1.65 1.53
N TYR A 195 -9.20 2.79 1.21
CA TYR A 195 -9.54 3.15 -0.16
C TYR A 195 -8.81 4.43 -0.54
N LYS A 196 -8.20 4.44 -1.73
CA LYS A 196 -7.47 5.59 -2.25
C LYS A 196 -7.95 5.90 -3.66
N TRP A 197 -8.27 7.14 -3.96
CA TRP A 197 -8.59 7.58 -5.32
C TRP A 197 -8.12 9.01 -5.57
N ASN A 198 -7.94 9.34 -6.83
CA ASN A 198 -7.57 10.67 -7.29
C ASN A 198 -8.65 11.19 -8.21
N ASP A 199 -8.84 12.52 -8.24
CA ASP A 199 -9.65 13.16 -9.27
C ASP A 199 -8.99 13.03 -10.66
N ALA A 200 -9.77 13.31 -11.72
CA ALA A 200 -9.34 13.22 -13.11
C ALA A 200 -8.10 14.07 -13.42
N ASN A 201 -7.94 15.20 -12.74
CA ASN A 201 -6.81 16.10 -12.92
C ASN A 201 -5.59 15.74 -12.06
N HIS A 202 -5.68 14.70 -11.22
CA HIS A 202 -4.64 14.25 -10.28
C HIS A 202 -4.19 15.28 -9.23
N HIS A 203 -4.92 16.37 -9.07
CA HIS A 203 -4.63 17.39 -8.06
C HIS A 203 -5.22 17.02 -6.70
N ASP A 204 -6.40 16.41 -6.74
CA ASP A 204 -7.14 15.97 -5.56
C ASP A 204 -6.88 14.51 -5.28
N ARG A 205 -6.46 14.18 -4.06
CA ARG A 205 -6.26 12.82 -3.58
C ARG A 205 -7.12 12.61 -2.35
N TYR A 206 -7.83 11.53 -2.38
CA TYR A 206 -8.72 11.11 -1.29
C TYR A 206 -8.29 9.76 -0.76
N GLN A 207 -8.34 9.60 0.55
CA GLN A 207 -8.15 8.32 1.22
C GLN A 207 -9.21 8.19 2.29
N ILE A 208 -9.84 7.02 2.33
CA ILE A 208 -10.70 6.58 3.44
C ILE A 208 -10.01 5.38 4.08
N ASP A 209 -9.70 5.51 5.36
CA ASP A 209 -9.32 4.40 6.22
C ASP A 209 -10.62 3.86 6.83
N LEU A 210 -11.20 2.85 6.17
CA LEU A 210 -12.50 2.29 6.57
C LEU A 210 -12.39 1.54 7.89
N LEU A 211 -11.25 0.94 8.13
CA LEU A 211 -10.93 0.21 9.34
C LEU A 211 -9.44 0.33 9.58
N ASP A 212 -9.06 0.77 10.75
CA ASP A 212 -7.69 0.75 11.26
C ASP A 212 -7.75 0.27 12.70
N ILE A 213 -7.35 -0.98 12.91
CA ILE A 213 -7.35 -1.64 14.22
C ILE A 213 -5.91 -1.80 14.66
N ASN A 214 -5.61 -1.34 15.87
CA ASN A 214 -4.32 -1.53 16.50
C ASN A 214 -4.55 -2.15 17.88
N TYR A 215 -4.13 -3.39 18.05
CA TYR A 215 -4.13 -4.08 19.34
C TYR A 215 -2.71 -4.10 19.89
N VAL A 216 -2.53 -3.41 20.99
CA VAL A 216 -1.26 -3.35 21.74
C VAL A 216 -1.40 -4.27 22.94
N PHE A 217 -0.46 -5.18 23.11
CA PHE A 217 -0.41 -6.12 24.22
C PHE A 217 0.97 -6.04 24.90
N MET A 218 0.98 -5.95 26.25
CA MET A 218 2.17 -5.82 27.06
C MET A 218 2.36 -7.09 27.92
N PRO A 219 2.97 -8.17 27.36
CA PRO A 219 3.05 -9.45 28.05
C PRO A 219 3.92 -9.43 29.30
N TRP A 220 4.86 -8.49 29.36
CA TRP A 220 5.76 -8.37 30.49
C TRP A 220 6.25 -6.93 30.67
N ILE A 221 6.32 -6.50 31.92
CA ILE A 221 6.89 -5.22 32.34
C ILE A 221 7.78 -5.52 33.54
N SER A 222 9.02 -5.00 33.58
CA SER A 222 9.95 -5.24 34.69
C SER A 222 9.40 -4.62 35.97
N ASP A 223 9.65 -5.26 37.11
CA ASP A 223 9.20 -4.78 38.42
C ASP A 223 9.82 -3.42 38.75
N LYS A 224 11.09 -3.23 38.43
CA LYS A 224 11.76 -1.95 38.62
C LYS A 224 11.13 -0.82 37.81
N PHE A 225 10.83 -1.06 36.52
CA PHE A 225 10.16 -0.06 35.66
C PHE A 225 8.75 0.27 36.19
N ARG A 226 8.06 -0.75 36.70
CA ARG A 226 6.74 -0.55 37.32
C ARG A 226 6.82 0.32 38.56
N GLU A 227 7.74 0.02 39.47
CA GLU A 227 7.94 0.80 40.72
C GLU A 227 8.38 2.23 40.43
N ASP A 228 9.34 2.44 39.51
CA ASP A 228 9.92 3.74 39.23
C ASP A 228 8.95 4.67 38.44
N TYR A 229 8.07 4.12 37.58
CA TYR A 229 7.30 4.91 36.63
C TYR A 229 5.80 4.68 36.64
N LEU A 230 5.30 3.51 37.08
CA LEU A 230 3.87 3.18 36.96
C LEU A 230 3.11 3.17 38.28
N ASP A 231 3.75 2.80 39.40
CA ASP A 231 3.06 2.62 40.70
C ASP A 231 3.02 3.89 41.54
N ASP A 232 3.77 4.95 41.15
CA ASP A 232 3.69 6.24 41.83
C ASP A 232 2.35 6.96 41.52
N ASN A 233 1.55 7.19 42.56
CA ASN A 233 0.19 7.76 42.49
C ASN A 233 0.12 9.25 42.15
N THR A 234 1.19 9.85 41.63
CA THR A 234 1.15 11.24 41.18
C THR A 234 0.44 11.39 39.85
N ASN A 235 -0.36 12.46 39.66
CA ASN A 235 -1.08 12.75 38.40
C ASN A 235 -0.20 12.76 37.14
N ARG A 236 1.10 12.89 37.32
CA ARG A 236 2.09 12.90 36.25
C ARG A 236 2.28 11.52 35.63
N ASN A 237 2.09 10.47 36.39
CA ASN A 237 2.30 9.08 35.98
C ASN A 237 1.03 8.43 35.40
N ALA A 238 -0.14 9.05 35.61
CA ALA A 238 -1.41 8.53 35.07
C ALA A 238 -1.39 8.43 33.52
N ILE A 239 -0.81 9.42 32.84
CA ILE A 239 -0.70 9.44 31.37
C ILE A 239 0.31 8.39 30.89
N LEU A 240 1.43 8.22 31.61
CA LEU A 240 2.43 7.20 31.31
C LEU A 240 1.85 5.80 31.44
N ARG A 241 1.04 5.55 32.45
CA ARG A 241 0.39 4.27 32.72
C ARG A 241 -0.43 3.76 31.53
N TYR A 242 -1.22 4.63 30.91
CA TYR A 242 -2.01 4.27 29.71
C TYR A 242 -1.17 3.79 28.53
N ASN A 243 0.08 4.23 28.43
CA ASN A 243 0.96 3.82 27.33
C ASN A 243 1.52 2.40 27.50
N TYR A 244 1.42 1.82 28.70
CA TYR A 244 1.93 0.50 29.07
C TYR A 244 0.81 -0.48 29.47
N GLU A 245 -0.43 -0.18 29.10
CA GLU A 245 -1.57 -1.07 29.24
C GLU A 245 -1.93 -1.74 27.92
N ASP A 246 -2.70 -2.83 28.00
CA ASP A 246 -3.25 -3.45 26.82
C ASP A 246 -4.33 -2.56 26.21
N LEU A 247 -4.16 -2.21 24.96
CA LEU A 247 -5.03 -1.24 24.27
C LEU A 247 -5.56 -1.81 22.96
N LEU A 248 -6.86 -1.71 22.76
CA LEU A 248 -7.49 -1.91 21.47
C LEU A 248 -7.94 -0.55 20.91
N ILE A 249 -7.27 -0.09 19.88
CA ILE A 249 -7.55 1.19 19.24
C ILE A 249 -8.18 0.90 17.89
N MET A 250 -9.41 1.35 17.67
CA MET A 250 -10.08 1.31 16.37
C MET A 250 -10.27 2.74 15.88
N LYS A 251 -9.86 2.99 14.64
CA LYS A 251 -9.96 4.30 14.03
C LYS A 251 -10.68 4.20 12.69
N PHE A 252 -11.43 5.25 12.39
CA PHE A 252 -11.94 5.56 11.07
C PHE A 252 -11.32 6.87 10.63
N GLY A 253 -10.79 6.93 9.42
CA GLY A 253 -10.09 8.12 8.94
C GLY A 253 -10.53 8.56 7.55
N PHE A 254 -10.58 9.87 7.34
CA PHE A 254 -10.71 10.48 6.03
C PHE A 254 -9.56 11.46 5.83
N ARG A 255 -8.84 11.29 4.72
CA ARG A 255 -7.73 12.16 4.35
C ARG A 255 -7.96 12.73 2.96
N TYR A 256 -7.87 14.05 2.88
CA TYR A 256 -7.90 14.80 1.63
C TYR A 256 -6.59 15.54 1.45
N SER A 257 -6.06 15.50 0.24
CA SER A 257 -4.92 16.33 -0.12
C SER A 257 -5.08 16.92 -1.53
N TYR A 258 -4.89 18.22 -1.63
CA TYR A 258 -4.84 18.96 -2.87
C TYR A 258 -3.40 19.42 -3.13
N ASN A 259 -2.93 19.23 -4.36
CA ASN A 259 -1.60 19.66 -4.78
C ASN A 259 -1.63 20.18 -6.20
N LYS A 260 -1.40 21.50 -6.37
CA LYS A 260 -1.31 22.15 -7.69
C LYS A 260 -0.23 23.24 -7.68
N GLY A 261 0.87 22.95 -8.36
CA GLY A 261 2.00 23.88 -8.44
C GLY A 261 2.59 24.18 -7.06
N LEU A 262 2.54 25.43 -6.63
CA LEU A 262 3.06 25.92 -5.35
C LEU A 262 2.07 25.75 -4.18
N TYR A 263 0.82 25.34 -4.45
CA TYR A 263 -0.23 25.23 -3.45
C TYR A 263 -0.43 23.78 -3.04
N ALA A 264 -0.39 23.52 -1.73
CA ALA A 264 -0.70 22.23 -1.12
C ALA A 264 -1.64 22.43 0.08
N ILE A 265 -2.76 21.72 0.08
CA ILE A 265 -3.71 21.68 1.20
C ILE A 265 -3.84 20.23 1.65
N ARG A 266 -3.79 19.99 2.95
CA ARG A 266 -4.04 18.68 3.56
C ARG A 266 -5.06 18.82 4.68
N ALA A 267 -6.04 17.95 4.67
CA ALA A 267 -7.03 17.82 5.75
C ALA A 267 -7.09 16.36 6.18
N ASN A 268 -6.99 16.11 7.49
CA ASN A 268 -7.16 14.81 8.11
C ASN A 268 -8.27 14.88 9.13
N ILE A 269 -9.17 13.92 9.13
CA ILE A 269 -10.19 13.70 10.13
C ILE A 269 -10.03 12.25 10.58
N GLU A 270 -9.77 12.05 11.87
CA GLU A 270 -9.66 10.72 12.50
C GLU A 270 -10.56 10.72 13.74
N THR A 271 -11.30 9.61 13.94
CA THR A 271 -12.16 9.42 15.11
C THR A 271 -11.79 8.12 15.81
#